data_92ec5589b94b4a44a0c650c5bd156d75
#
_entry.id   92ec5589b94b4a44a0c650c5bd156d75
#
_cell.length_a   1.000
_cell.length_b   1.000
_cell.length_c   1.000
_cell.angle_alpha   90.00
_cell.angle_beta   90.00
_cell.angle_gamma   90.00
#
_symmetry.space_group_name_H-M   'P 1'
#
loop_
_entity.id
_entity.type
_entity.pdbx_description
1 polymer ?
#
loop_
_entity_poly.entity_id
_entity_poly.type
_entity_poly.pdbx_seq_one_letter_code
_entity_poly.pdbx_strand_id
1 'polypeptide(L)'
;RGTLGNCTASGTQIINELGDEHVRTGKPIVYTSADSVFQIAAHEEVIPLEELYRMCEIARELLMGDDLVGRVIARPFIGTSGNYKRTEHRRDFALPPEKDTVLNALQKAGYDVVGVGKIEDIFCRSGITEVDHTTNNAAGTEAAIRYAKSDRNGLVFVNLVDFDMVYGHRNDVEGYGAALEAFDKRLPEIMESLNDEDLLM
;
A
#
# COMPACT_ATOMS: atom_id res chain seq x y z
N ARG A 1 -5.13 20.87 20.19
CA ARG A 1 -6.08 21.07 19.08
C ARG A 1 -7.03 19.86 19.07
N GLY A 2 -8.34 20.06 18.90
CA GLY A 2 -9.27 18.94 18.67
C GLY A 2 -9.11 18.40 17.24
N THR A 3 -9.87 17.36 16.91
CA THR A 3 -9.93 16.74 15.57
C THR A 3 -11.31 16.92 14.95
N LEU A 4 -11.43 16.78 13.64
CA LEU A 4 -12.69 16.71 12.89
C LEU A 4 -12.88 15.29 12.38
N GLY A 5 -14.12 14.93 12.04
CA GLY A 5 -14.48 13.63 11.49
C GLY A 5 -14.56 12.54 12.55
N ASN A 6 -13.52 11.74 12.72
CA ASN A 6 -13.49 10.54 13.56
C ASN A 6 -14.60 9.53 13.18
N CYS A 7 -14.69 9.24 11.88
CA CYS A 7 -15.71 8.37 11.30
C CYS A 7 -15.16 7.57 10.12
N THR A 8 -15.92 6.58 9.68
CA THR A 8 -15.66 5.89 8.41
C THR A 8 -16.15 6.76 7.25
N ALA A 9 -15.27 7.03 6.28
CA ALA A 9 -15.61 7.87 5.13
C ALA A 9 -14.72 7.62 3.92
N SER A 10 -15.22 7.98 2.74
CA SER A 10 -14.39 8.18 1.56
C SER A 10 -13.53 9.42 1.76
N GLY A 11 -12.22 9.31 1.56
CA GLY A 11 -11.33 10.42 1.82
C GLY A 11 -11.47 11.59 0.84
N THR A 12 -11.99 11.39 -0.38
CA THR A 12 -12.34 12.50 -1.29
C THR A 12 -13.61 13.21 -0.86
N GLN A 13 -14.55 12.47 -0.31
CA GLN A 13 -15.80 13.02 0.20
C GLN A 13 -15.54 13.84 1.49
N ILE A 14 -14.88 13.26 2.48
CA ILE A 14 -14.71 13.90 3.78
C ILE A 14 -13.87 15.19 3.73
N ILE A 15 -12.89 15.29 2.82
CA ILE A 15 -12.14 16.55 2.66
C ILE A 15 -13.00 17.65 2.05
N ASN A 16 -14.02 17.34 1.23
CA ASN A 16 -14.94 18.32 0.71
C ASN A 16 -16.03 18.70 1.73
N GLU A 17 -16.44 17.77 2.61
CA GLU A 17 -17.40 18.04 3.68
C GLU A 17 -16.81 18.85 4.83
N LEU A 18 -15.60 18.55 5.25
CA LEU A 18 -14.96 19.13 6.43
C LEU A 18 -13.81 20.10 6.14
N GLY A 19 -13.45 20.27 4.86
CA GLY A 19 -12.31 21.09 4.45
C GLY A 19 -12.45 22.56 4.87
N ASP A 20 -13.62 23.16 4.71
CA ASP A 20 -13.85 24.54 5.14
C ASP A 20 -13.74 24.72 6.66
N GLU A 21 -14.24 23.76 7.42
CA GLU A 21 -14.08 23.78 8.88
C GLU A 21 -12.63 23.55 9.29
N HIS A 22 -11.93 22.65 8.62
CA HIS A 22 -10.49 22.43 8.82
C HIS A 22 -9.70 23.73 8.58
N VAL A 23 -9.90 24.39 7.45
CA VAL A 23 -9.21 25.65 7.10
C VAL A 23 -9.50 26.73 8.14
N ARG A 24 -10.75 26.86 8.59
CA ARG A 24 -11.17 27.84 9.57
C ARG A 24 -10.61 27.57 10.98
N THR A 25 -10.48 26.31 11.40
CA THR A 25 -10.17 25.92 12.78
C THR A 25 -8.74 25.43 12.99
N GLY A 26 -8.05 25.02 11.94
CA GLY A 26 -6.77 24.36 12.01
C GLY A 26 -6.80 22.95 12.63
N LYS A 27 -7.99 22.35 12.81
CA LYS A 27 -8.13 20.98 13.33
C LYS A 27 -7.95 19.96 12.22
N PRO A 28 -7.06 18.95 12.36
CA PRO A 28 -6.91 17.91 11.35
C PRO A 28 -8.19 17.06 11.22
N ILE A 29 -8.41 16.51 10.03
CA ILE A 29 -9.53 15.60 9.74
C ILE A 29 -9.04 14.18 9.94
N VAL A 30 -9.62 13.45 10.90
CA VAL A 30 -9.32 12.05 11.18
C VAL A 30 -10.45 11.18 10.66
N TYR A 31 -10.11 10.12 9.95
CA TYR A 31 -11.10 9.18 9.42
C TYR A 31 -10.49 7.81 9.14
N THR A 32 -11.32 6.80 8.95
CA THR A 32 -10.92 5.49 8.44
C THR A 32 -11.66 5.18 7.13
N SER A 33 -11.10 4.30 6.33
CA SER A 33 -11.78 3.69 5.19
C SER A 33 -12.04 2.20 5.47
N ALA A 34 -12.59 1.48 4.49
CA ALA A 34 -12.86 0.05 4.61
C ALA A 34 -11.61 -0.81 4.89
N ASP A 35 -10.42 -0.26 4.65
CA ASP A 35 -9.13 -0.98 4.72
C ASP A 35 -8.52 -1.03 6.12
N SER A 36 -9.24 -0.73 7.18
CA SER A 36 -8.73 -0.74 8.57
C SER A 36 -7.46 0.10 8.74
N VAL A 37 -7.47 1.32 8.24
CA VAL A 37 -6.37 2.27 8.30
C VAL A 37 -6.77 3.52 9.08
N PHE A 38 -5.85 4.12 9.81
CA PHE A 38 -6.04 5.42 10.45
C PHE A 38 -5.49 6.52 9.56
N GLN A 39 -6.33 7.46 9.14
CA GLN A 39 -5.96 8.49 8.19
C GLN A 39 -6.10 9.89 8.81
N ILE A 40 -5.12 10.74 8.56
CA ILE A 40 -5.12 12.15 8.97
C ILE A 40 -5.02 13.00 7.71
N ALA A 41 -6.09 13.76 7.40
CA ALA A 41 -6.07 14.71 6.30
C ALA A 41 -5.91 16.14 6.80
N ALA A 42 -5.11 16.91 6.06
CA ALA A 42 -4.87 18.33 6.33
C ALA A 42 -4.57 19.09 5.04
N HIS A 43 -5.02 20.35 4.99
CA HIS A 43 -4.66 21.28 3.92
C HIS A 43 -3.23 21.77 4.12
N GLU A 44 -2.39 21.71 3.08
CA GLU A 44 -0.95 21.97 3.16
C GLU A 44 -0.60 23.38 3.61
N GLU A 45 -1.46 24.35 3.32
CA GLU A 45 -1.27 25.75 3.78
C GLU A 45 -1.74 26.00 5.23
N VAL A 46 -2.50 25.05 5.82
CA VAL A 46 -3.03 25.16 7.20
C VAL A 46 -2.19 24.37 8.19
N ILE A 47 -1.84 23.16 7.81
CA ILE A 47 -0.92 22.26 8.54
C ILE A 47 0.18 21.86 7.56
N PRO A 48 1.41 22.38 7.70
CA PRO A 48 2.53 22.01 6.86
C PRO A 48 2.79 20.51 6.85
N LEU A 49 3.33 19.98 5.75
CA LEU A 49 3.58 18.53 5.57
C LEU A 49 4.39 17.93 6.71
N GLU A 50 5.42 18.61 7.19
CA GLU A 50 6.25 18.13 8.31
C GLU A 50 5.43 17.98 9.60
N GLU A 51 4.52 18.91 9.88
CA GLU A 51 3.63 18.82 11.06
C GLU A 51 2.62 17.68 10.88
N LEU A 52 2.05 17.52 9.68
CA LEU A 52 1.15 16.41 9.37
C LEU A 52 1.85 15.05 9.53
N TYR A 53 3.07 14.92 9.01
CA TYR A 53 3.85 13.68 9.15
C TYR A 53 4.18 13.37 10.60
N ARG A 54 4.56 14.37 11.38
CA ARG A 54 4.78 14.22 12.83
C ARG A 54 3.51 13.79 13.57
N MET A 55 2.35 14.31 13.20
CA MET A 55 1.07 13.85 13.77
C MET A 55 0.83 12.37 13.46
N CYS A 56 1.15 11.92 12.24
CA CYS A 56 1.03 10.52 11.85
C CYS A 56 2.03 9.62 12.59
N GLU A 57 3.25 10.07 12.83
CA GLU A 57 4.25 9.36 13.64
C GLU A 57 3.76 9.16 15.08
N ILE A 58 3.26 10.22 15.72
CA ILE A 58 2.66 10.13 17.06
C ILE A 58 1.46 9.17 17.06
N ALA A 59 0.59 9.26 16.05
CA ALA A 59 -0.55 8.35 15.94
C ALA A 59 -0.08 6.89 15.75
N ARG A 60 1.01 6.65 14.98
CA ARG A 60 1.59 5.33 14.80
C ARG A 60 2.10 4.74 16.13
N GLU A 61 2.72 5.55 16.97
CA GLU A 61 3.22 5.13 18.28
C GLU A 61 2.06 4.83 19.27
N LEU A 62 0.97 5.60 19.20
CA LEU A 62 -0.18 5.43 20.08
C LEU A 62 -1.07 4.24 19.68
N LEU A 63 -1.17 3.95 18.38
CA LEU A 63 -2.04 2.89 17.84
C LEU A 63 -1.30 1.55 17.78
N MET A 64 -0.89 1.08 18.95
CA MET A 64 -0.21 -0.20 19.20
C MET A 64 -1.01 -1.03 20.21
N GLY A 65 -0.65 -2.30 20.40
CA GLY A 65 -1.34 -3.18 21.33
C GLY A 65 -2.78 -3.45 20.91
N ASP A 66 -3.73 -3.24 21.81
CA ASP A 66 -5.17 -3.52 21.59
C ASP A 66 -5.81 -2.61 20.52
N ASP A 67 -5.25 -1.41 20.33
CA ASP A 67 -5.71 -0.44 19.34
C ASP A 67 -4.89 -0.48 18.04
N LEU A 68 -4.20 -1.59 17.78
CA LEU A 68 -3.30 -1.75 16.65
C LEU A 68 -4.00 -1.55 15.31
N VAL A 69 -3.44 -0.65 14.48
CA VAL A 69 -3.82 -0.51 13.06
C VAL A 69 -2.61 -0.80 12.17
N GLY A 70 -2.84 -1.44 11.04
CA GLY A 70 -1.77 -1.82 10.11
C GLY A 70 -1.05 -0.62 9.49
N ARG A 71 -1.77 0.48 9.24
CA ARG A 71 -1.21 1.69 8.65
C ARG A 71 -1.83 2.96 9.24
N VAL A 72 -0.99 3.95 9.50
CA VAL A 72 -1.39 5.35 9.66
C VAL A 72 -1.01 6.08 8.38
N ILE A 73 -1.89 6.89 7.82
CA ILE A 73 -1.69 7.52 6.52
C ILE A 73 -1.86 9.03 6.61
N ALA A 74 -0.84 9.76 6.20
CA ALA A 74 -0.94 11.19 5.93
C ALA A 74 -1.65 11.42 4.58
N ARG A 75 -2.70 12.24 4.61
CA ARG A 75 -3.52 12.59 3.44
C ARG A 75 -3.55 14.10 3.21
N PRO A 76 -2.46 14.69 2.75
CA PRO A 76 -2.45 16.11 2.46
C PRO A 76 -3.37 16.45 1.28
N PHE A 77 -3.93 17.66 1.32
CA PHE A 77 -4.79 18.18 0.26
C PHE A 77 -4.60 19.68 0.09
N ILE A 78 -5.04 20.20 -1.04
CA ILE A 78 -5.03 21.61 -1.42
C ILE A 78 -6.38 22.00 -2.01
N GLY A 79 -6.58 23.27 -2.30
CA GLY A 79 -7.75 23.79 -3.00
C GLY A 79 -8.57 24.74 -2.13
N THR A 80 -9.80 24.98 -2.53
CA THR A 80 -10.72 25.89 -1.87
C THR A 80 -12.09 25.25 -1.70
N SER A 81 -12.98 25.88 -0.97
CA SER A 81 -14.34 25.43 -0.71
C SER A 81 -15.01 24.81 -1.94
N GLY A 82 -15.49 23.58 -1.78
CA GLY A 82 -16.15 22.81 -2.84
C GLY A 82 -15.20 22.22 -3.92
N ASN A 83 -13.90 22.46 -3.85
CA ASN A 83 -12.90 21.96 -4.83
C ASN A 83 -11.58 21.53 -4.15
N TYR A 84 -11.69 20.86 -3.03
CA TYR A 84 -10.49 20.28 -2.37
C TYR A 84 -10.03 19.02 -3.10
N LYS A 85 -8.70 18.89 -3.28
CA LYS A 85 -8.05 17.78 -3.98
C LYS A 85 -6.87 17.27 -3.18
N ARG A 86 -6.74 15.95 -3.09
CA ARG A 86 -5.56 15.29 -2.53
C ARG A 86 -4.33 15.59 -3.36
N THR A 87 -3.20 15.72 -2.69
CA THR A 87 -1.89 15.86 -3.33
C THR A 87 -1.18 14.51 -3.42
N GLU A 88 -0.07 14.49 -4.10
CA GLU A 88 0.83 13.34 -4.20
C GLU A 88 1.71 13.14 -2.94
N HIS A 89 1.74 14.11 -2.03
CA HIS A 89 2.52 14.08 -0.78
C HIS A 89 1.94 13.14 0.28
N ARG A 90 1.16 12.16 -0.14
CA ARG A 90 0.72 11.05 0.71
C ARG A 90 1.93 10.33 1.28
N ARG A 91 1.88 9.99 2.59
CA ARG A 91 2.87 9.14 3.23
C ARG A 91 2.19 8.12 4.12
N ASP A 92 2.59 6.87 3.98
CA ASP A 92 2.10 5.76 4.76
C ASP A 92 3.11 5.41 5.85
N PHE A 93 2.62 5.28 7.07
CA PHE A 93 3.36 4.84 8.26
C PHE A 93 2.87 3.44 8.60
N ALA A 94 3.38 2.46 7.87
CA ALA A 94 3.01 1.07 8.04
C ALA A 94 3.70 0.46 9.27
N LEU A 95 3.06 -0.57 9.83
CA LEU A 95 3.67 -1.37 10.89
C LEU A 95 4.47 -2.50 10.26
N PRO A 96 5.76 -2.63 10.54
CA PRO A 96 6.51 -3.81 10.11
C PRO A 96 5.97 -5.05 10.83
N PRO A 97 6.17 -6.25 10.27
CA PRO A 97 5.81 -7.49 10.97
C PRO A 97 6.45 -7.54 12.36
N GLU A 98 5.65 -7.85 13.40
CA GLU A 98 6.14 -7.89 14.79
C GLU A 98 7.18 -8.97 15.04
N LYS A 99 7.18 -10.02 14.22
CA LYS A 99 8.07 -11.17 14.32
C LYS A 99 8.72 -11.44 12.97
N ASP A 100 9.82 -12.15 13.01
CA ASP A 100 10.44 -12.69 11.81
C ASP A 100 9.42 -13.50 10.99
N THR A 101 9.34 -13.18 9.73
CA THR A 101 8.56 -13.90 8.72
C THR A 101 9.45 -14.91 7.98
N VAL A 102 8.88 -15.68 7.09
CA VAL A 102 9.67 -16.54 6.19
C VAL A 102 10.66 -15.73 5.35
N LEU A 103 10.34 -14.47 5.00
CA LEU A 103 11.23 -13.57 4.27
C LEU A 103 12.51 -13.30 5.07
N ASN A 104 12.36 -13.02 6.37
CA ASN A 104 13.50 -12.80 7.28
C ASN A 104 14.33 -14.08 7.46
N ALA A 105 13.67 -15.24 7.55
CA ALA A 105 14.36 -16.52 7.68
C ALA A 105 15.22 -16.85 6.46
N LEU A 106 14.67 -16.64 5.27
CA LEU A 106 15.39 -16.81 4.00
C LEU A 106 16.56 -15.84 3.88
N GLN A 107 16.34 -14.55 4.14
CA GLN A 107 17.39 -13.54 4.13
C GLN A 107 18.54 -13.89 5.09
N LYS A 108 18.23 -14.31 6.33
CA LYS A 108 19.22 -14.72 7.33
C LYS A 108 19.99 -15.99 6.92
N ALA A 109 19.35 -16.86 6.15
CA ALA A 109 19.98 -18.05 5.59
C ALA A 109 20.84 -17.78 4.34
N GLY A 110 20.88 -16.53 3.87
CA GLY A 110 21.68 -16.10 2.72
C GLY A 110 21.00 -16.32 1.36
N TYR A 111 19.70 -16.56 1.36
CA TYR A 111 18.89 -16.64 0.13
C TYR A 111 18.45 -15.26 -0.35
N ASP A 112 18.25 -15.16 -1.65
CA ASP A 112 17.60 -13.98 -2.24
C ASP A 112 16.12 -13.93 -1.88
N VAL A 113 15.61 -12.74 -1.58
CA VAL A 113 14.20 -12.49 -1.38
C VAL A 113 13.81 -11.27 -2.21
N VAL A 114 13.18 -11.53 -3.35
CA VAL A 114 12.75 -10.49 -4.29
C VAL A 114 11.29 -10.16 -4.06
N GLY A 115 10.99 -8.92 -3.71
CA GLY A 115 9.64 -8.39 -3.60
C GLY A 115 9.21 -7.66 -4.87
N VAL A 116 8.21 -8.17 -5.58
CA VAL A 116 7.67 -7.58 -6.82
C VAL A 116 6.33 -6.91 -6.55
N GLY A 117 6.13 -5.71 -7.07
CA GLY A 117 4.94 -4.91 -6.86
C GLY A 117 4.94 -4.22 -5.49
N LYS A 118 3.92 -4.44 -4.68
CA LYS A 118 3.75 -3.80 -3.36
C LYS A 118 4.32 -4.61 -2.17
N ILE A 119 5.05 -5.66 -2.42
CA ILE A 119 5.57 -6.53 -1.35
C ILE A 119 6.48 -5.76 -0.39
N GLU A 120 7.31 -4.85 -0.90
CA GLU A 120 8.15 -3.98 -0.07
C GLU A 120 7.31 -3.16 0.92
N ASP A 121 6.23 -2.54 0.43
CA ASP A 121 5.36 -1.70 1.24
C ASP A 121 4.62 -2.52 2.31
N ILE A 122 4.13 -3.72 1.93
CA ILE A 122 3.37 -4.62 2.81
C ILE A 122 4.24 -5.10 3.98
N PHE A 123 5.48 -5.46 3.70
CA PHE A 123 6.42 -5.98 4.71
C PHE A 123 7.35 -4.90 5.29
N CYS A 124 7.16 -3.62 4.95
CA CYS A 124 8.04 -2.52 5.36
C CYS A 124 9.51 -2.83 5.09
N ARG A 125 9.79 -3.46 3.95
CA ARG A 125 11.11 -3.95 3.52
C ARG A 125 11.74 -5.03 4.42
N SER A 126 11.03 -5.52 5.43
CA SER A 126 11.56 -6.52 6.36
C SER A 126 11.78 -7.87 5.66
N GLY A 127 13.02 -8.35 5.66
CA GLY A 127 13.40 -9.63 5.05
C GLY A 127 13.52 -9.63 3.53
N ILE A 128 13.47 -8.46 2.87
CA ILE A 128 13.56 -8.32 1.41
C ILE A 128 14.98 -7.88 1.04
N THR A 129 15.60 -8.61 0.08
CA THR A 129 16.94 -8.31 -0.41
C THR A 129 16.94 -7.45 -1.66
N GLU A 130 15.91 -7.59 -2.50
CA GLU A 130 15.73 -6.83 -3.74
C GLU A 130 14.27 -6.48 -3.97
N VAL A 131 14.03 -5.32 -4.57
CA VAL A 131 12.69 -4.80 -4.86
C VAL A 131 12.56 -4.50 -6.34
N ASP A 132 11.41 -4.89 -6.92
CA ASP A 132 11.02 -4.57 -8.27
C ASP A 132 9.63 -3.91 -8.26
N HIS A 133 9.62 -2.60 -8.46
CA HIS A 133 8.40 -1.81 -8.48
C HIS A 133 7.64 -1.97 -9.80
N THR A 134 6.62 -2.80 -9.80
CA THR A 134 5.70 -2.97 -10.93
C THR A 134 4.38 -2.26 -10.66
N THR A 135 3.79 -1.68 -11.70
CA THR A 135 2.61 -0.83 -11.60
C THR A 135 1.30 -1.48 -12.03
N ASN A 136 1.37 -2.67 -12.63
CA ASN A 136 0.21 -3.42 -13.13
C ASN A 136 0.51 -4.92 -13.20
N ASN A 137 -0.52 -5.73 -13.44
CA ASN A 137 -0.40 -7.19 -13.50
C ASN A 137 0.52 -7.67 -14.63
N ALA A 138 0.48 -7.03 -15.79
CA ALA A 138 1.33 -7.41 -16.92
C ALA A 138 2.82 -7.25 -16.58
N ALA A 139 3.20 -6.11 -16.00
CA ALA A 139 4.57 -5.86 -15.55
C ALA A 139 5.00 -6.82 -14.43
N GLY A 140 4.09 -7.15 -13.50
CA GLY A 140 4.33 -8.15 -12.45
C GLY A 140 4.57 -9.55 -13.00
N THR A 141 3.81 -9.96 -14.01
CA THR A 141 3.98 -11.25 -14.71
C THR A 141 5.30 -11.30 -15.47
N GLU A 142 5.67 -10.22 -16.17
CA GLU A 142 6.99 -10.13 -16.84
C GLU A 142 8.14 -10.21 -15.83
N ALA A 143 8.01 -9.58 -14.69
CA ALA A 143 8.99 -9.67 -13.61
C ALA A 143 9.12 -11.12 -13.10
N ALA A 144 7.99 -11.81 -12.86
CA ALA A 144 7.98 -13.20 -12.45
C ALA A 144 8.76 -14.10 -13.41
N ILE A 145 8.47 -13.98 -14.72
CA ILE A 145 9.15 -14.75 -15.78
C ILE A 145 10.65 -14.42 -15.84
N ARG A 146 11.00 -13.15 -15.73
CA ARG A 146 12.41 -12.72 -15.75
C ARG A 146 13.19 -13.29 -14.57
N TYR A 147 12.63 -13.25 -13.36
CA TYR A 147 13.28 -13.80 -12.18
C TYR A 147 13.33 -15.33 -12.19
N ALA A 148 12.29 -16.01 -12.70
CA ALA A 148 12.30 -17.47 -12.88
C ALA A 148 13.42 -17.95 -13.81
N LYS A 149 13.77 -17.17 -14.83
CA LYS A 149 14.88 -17.46 -15.77
C LYS A 149 16.27 -17.07 -15.25
N SER A 150 16.36 -16.49 -14.07
CA SER A 150 17.65 -16.06 -13.49
C SER A 150 18.28 -17.15 -12.64
N ASP A 151 19.60 -17.11 -12.47
CA ASP A 151 20.36 -18.06 -11.62
C ASP A 151 20.20 -17.76 -10.11
N ARG A 152 19.10 -17.16 -9.68
CA ARG A 152 18.85 -16.80 -8.28
C ARG A 152 18.41 -18.03 -7.49
N ASN A 153 18.84 -18.07 -6.24
CA ASN A 153 18.40 -19.10 -5.30
C ASN A 153 17.68 -18.42 -4.12
N GLY A 154 16.35 -18.56 -4.07
CA GLY A 154 15.58 -17.91 -3.03
C GLY A 154 14.09 -17.81 -3.36
N LEU A 155 13.45 -16.73 -2.91
CA LEU A 155 12.03 -16.49 -3.08
C LEU A 155 11.79 -15.27 -3.97
N VAL A 156 10.96 -15.44 -4.99
CA VAL A 156 10.37 -14.33 -5.75
C VAL A 156 8.90 -14.20 -5.34
N PHE A 157 8.59 -13.16 -4.61
CA PHE A 157 7.24 -12.91 -4.12
C PHE A 157 6.57 -11.80 -4.95
N VAL A 158 5.58 -12.18 -5.75
CA VAL A 158 4.94 -11.29 -6.72
C VAL A 158 3.56 -10.88 -6.25
N ASN A 159 3.30 -9.59 -6.20
CA ASN A 159 1.98 -9.01 -6.00
C ASN A 159 1.44 -8.45 -7.32
N LEU A 160 0.41 -9.10 -7.86
CA LEU A 160 -0.31 -8.64 -9.05
C LEU A 160 -1.35 -7.59 -8.64
N VAL A 161 -0.96 -6.32 -8.73
CA VAL A 161 -1.60 -5.20 -8.06
C VAL A 161 -2.97 -4.79 -8.61
N ASP A 162 -3.27 -5.09 -9.88
CA ASP A 162 -4.51 -4.64 -10.53
C ASP A 162 -5.75 -5.33 -9.96
N PHE A 163 -5.62 -6.58 -9.51
CA PHE A 163 -6.74 -7.33 -8.92
C PHE A 163 -7.38 -6.58 -7.76
N ASP A 164 -6.57 -5.96 -6.92
CA ASP A 164 -7.03 -5.10 -5.83
C ASP A 164 -7.32 -3.67 -6.31
N MET A 165 -6.32 -3.00 -6.86
CA MET A 165 -6.36 -1.54 -7.09
C MET A 165 -7.32 -1.11 -8.19
N VAL A 166 -7.41 -1.87 -9.29
CA VAL A 166 -8.20 -1.51 -10.46
C VAL A 166 -9.59 -2.11 -10.38
N TYR A 167 -9.70 -3.35 -9.94
CA TYR A 167 -10.95 -4.12 -10.03
C TYR A 167 -11.61 -4.36 -8.67
N GLY A 168 -10.87 -4.87 -7.67
CA GLY A 168 -11.42 -5.29 -6.39
C GLY A 168 -12.11 -4.15 -5.63
N HIS A 169 -11.40 -3.07 -5.38
CA HIS A 169 -11.94 -1.89 -4.68
C HIS A 169 -13.09 -1.17 -5.42
N ARG A 170 -13.28 -1.46 -6.70
CA ARG A 170 -14.35 -0.87 -7.52
C ARG A 170 -15.52 -1.81 -7.75
N ASN A 171 -15.43 -3.06 -7.23
CA ASN A 171 -16.40 -4.11 -7.50
C ASN A 171 -16.62 -4.34 -9.01
N ASP A 172 -15.56 -4.19 -9.80
CA ASP A 172 -15.57 -4.43 -11.25
C ASP A 172 -15.39 -5.93 -11.52
N VAL A 173 -16.49 -6.66 -11.50
CA VAL A 173 -16.51 -8.12 -11.67
C VAL A 173 -16.04 -8.53 -13.07
N GLU A 174 -16.45 -7.80 -14.09
CA GLU A 174 -16.08 -8.10 -15.50
C GLU A 174 -14.59 -7.84 -15.73
N GLY A 175 -14.07 -6.72 -15.26
CA GLY A 175 -12.64 -6.39 -15.34
C GLY A 175 -11.77 -7.37 -14.56
N TYR A 176 -12.23 -7.80 -13.37
CA TYR A 176 -11.52 -8.79 -12.57
C TYR A 176 -11.46 -10.14 -13.30
N GLY A 177 -12.58 -10.59 -13.90
CA GLY A 177 -12.62 -11.81 -14.71
C GLY A 177 -11.70 -11.74 -15.93
N ALA A 178 -11.72 -10.64 -16.66
CA ALA A 178 -10.82 -10.42 -17.80
C ALA A 178 -9.33 -10.41 -17.39
N ALA A 179 -9.01 -9.87 -16.22
CA ALA A 179 -7.64 -9.87 -15.67
C ALA A 179 -7.18 -11.29 -15.30
N LEU A 180 -8.07 -12.13 -14.75
CA LEU A 180 -7.78 -13.56 -14.51
C LEU A 180 -7.50 -14.30 -15.82
N GLU A 181 -8.34 -14.12 -16.84
CA GLU A 181 -8.11 -14.72 -18.16
C GLU A 181 -6.80 -14.25 -18.81
N ALA A 182 -6.45 -12.97 -18.62
CA ALA A 182 -5.19 -12.44 -19.14
C ALA A 182 -3.98 -13.06 -18.42
N PHE A 183 -4.06 -13.26 -17.11
CA PHE A 183 -3.01 -13.95 -16.33
C PHE A 183 -2.92 -15.43 -16.72
N ASP A 184 -4.05 -16.13 -16.84
CA ASP A 184 -4.12 -17.54 -17.22
C ASP A 184 -3.44 -17.78 -18.58
N LYS A 185 -3.64 -16.90 -19.56
CA LYS A 185 -2.95 -16.98 -20.86
C LYS A 185 -1.43 -16.87 -20.77
N ARG A 186 -0.90 -16.23 -19.73
CA ARG A 186 0.54 -16.08 -19.49
C ARG A 186 1.10 -17.18 -18.57
N LEU A 187 0.24 -17.94 -17.90
CA LEU A 187 0.67 -19.01 -16.98
C LEU A 187 1.58 -20.06 -17.64
N PRO A 188 1.34 -20.52 -18.90
CA PRO A 188 2.26 -21.42 -19.59
C PRO A 188 3.70 -20.87 -19.68
N GLU A 189 3.88 -19.57 -19.95
CA GLU A 189 5.21 -18.94 -20.02
C GLU A 189 5.92 -18.95 -18.67
N ILE A 190 5.17 -18.77 -17.57
CA ILE A 190 5.71 -18.87 -16.21
C ILE A 190 6.17 -20.32 -15.98
N MET A 191 5.31 -21.30 -16.28
CA MET A 191 5.60 -22.72 -16.10
C MET A 191 6.82 -23.19 -16.92
N GLU A 192 6.95 -22.72 -18.16
CA GLU A 192 8.09 -23.03 -19.04
C GLU A 192 9.39 -22.37 -18.58
N SER A 193 9.32 -21.33 -17.76
CA SER A 193 10.50 -20.64 -17.24
C SER A 193 11.04 -21.23 -15.93
N LEU A 194 10.32 -22.19 -15.34
CA LEU A 194 10.73 -22.90 -14.14
C LEU A 194 11.55 -24.15 -14.50
N ASN A 195 12.45 -24.54 -13.62
CA ASN A 195 13.18 -25.79 -13.70
C ASN A 195 12.62 -26.84 -12.71
N ASP A 196 13.13 -28.07 -12.76
CA ASP A 196 12.62 -29.19 -11.96
C ASP A 196 12.78 -29.01 -10.44
N GLU A 197 13.61 -28.07 -10.00
CA GLU A 197 13.87 -27.78 -8.58
C GLU A 197 13.05 -26.58 -8.08
N ASP A 198 12.34 -25.89 -8.96
CA ASP A 198 11.54 -24.72 -8.61
C ASP A 198 10.15 -25.10 -8.08
N LEU A 199 9.64 -24.34 -7.14
CA LEU A 199 8.31 -24.47 -6.59
C LEU A 199 7.48 -23.23 -6.92
N LEU A 200 6.40 -23.41 -7.67
CA LEU A 200 5.35 -22.41 -7.87
C LEU A 200 4.22 -22.63 -6.86
N MET A 201 3.84 -21.57 -6.12
CA MET A 201 2.75 -21.58 -5.14
C MET A 201 1.68 -20.54 -5.50
#